data_5282e8e43670ae84d1fd0ab1ec7bc984
#
_entry.id   5282e8e43670ae84d1fd0ab1ec7bc984
#
_cell.length_a   1.000
_cell.length_b   1.000
_cell.length_c   1.000
_cell.angle_alpha   90.00
_cell.angle_beta   90.00
_cell.angle_gamma   90.00
#
_symmetry.space_group_name_H-M   'P 1'
#
loop_
_entity.id
_entity.type
_entity.pdbx_description
1 polymer ?
#
loop_
_entity_poly.entity_id
_entity_poly.type
_entity_poly.pdbx_seq_one_letter_code
_entity_poly.pdbx_strand_id
1 'polypeptide(L)'
;MPGDMTWMKERFDELNEKSLLWEPPTLEGPNQPRCTMEGKPTIMLSANNYLNLTTHPKVVSAMVNATQKYGAGSGSVRAIAGTMDLHLEAEKKVAEFKGVEAALIYSAGYTANVGLIPTLVQGQQ
;
A
#
# COMPACT_ATOMS: atom_id res chain seq x y z
N MET A 1 29.37 -7.26 -19.35
CA MET A 1 30.14 -6.72 -18.22
C MET A 1 29.15 -6.06 -17.29
N PRO A 2 29.07 -6.38 -16.00
CA PRO A 2 28.33 -5.51 -15.10
C PRO A 2 29.01 -4.14 -15.14
N GLY A 3 28.22 -3.09 -15.41
CA GLY A 3 28.74 -1.72 -15.44
C GLY A 3 29.40 -1.37 -14.11
N ASP A 4 30.39 -0.50 -14.17
CA ASP A 4 31.08 0.00 -12.99
C ASP A 4 30.04 0.68 -12.06
N MET A 5 29.82 0.07 -10.89
CA MET A 5 28.88 0.54 -9.86
C MET A 5 29.58 1.35 -8.76
N THR A 6 30.84 1.73 -8.96
CA THR A 6 31.65 2.47 -7.97
C THR A 6 30.98 3.77 -7.55
N TRP A 7 30.33 4.44 -8.50
CA TRP A 7 29.59 5.69 -8.23
C TRP A 7 28.47 5.55 -7.18
N MET A 8 27.83 4.36 -7.10
CA MET A 8 26.78 4.13 -6.10
C MET A 8 27.36 4.07 -4.70
N LYS A 9 28.54 3.43 -4.56
CA LYS A 9 29.25 3.37 -3.29
C LYS A 9 29.72 4.76 -2.88
N GLU A 10 30.34 5.49 -3.78
CA GLU A 10 30.79 6.87 -3.53
C GLU A 10 29.64 7.77 -3.09
N ARG A 11 28.47 7.66 -3.75
CA ARG A 11 27.28 8.42 -3.37
C ARG A 11 26.72 8.00 -2.01
N PHE A 12 26.74 6.73 -1.69
CA PHE A 12 26.33 6.21 -0.38
C PHE A 12 27.23 6.75 0.72
N ASP A 13 28.55 6.66 0.52
CA ASP A 13 29.55 7.14 1.49
C ASP A 13 29.40 8.66 1.72
N GLU A 14 29.22 9.43 0.65
CA GLU A 14 28.96 10.88 0.73
C GLU A 14 27.70 11.22 1.56
N LEU A 15 26.60 10.49 1.34
CA LEU A 15 25.36 10.70 2.08
C LEU A 15 25.52 10.34 3.56
N ASN A 16 26.26 9.28 3.84
CA ASN A 16 26.53 8.84 5.20
C ASN A 16 27.41 9.84 5.95
N GLU A 17 28.50 10.32 5.34
CA GLU A 17 29.37 11.35 5.91
C GLU A 17 28.62 12.66 6.22
N LYS A 18 27.67 13.02 5.36
CA LYS A 18 26.83 14.22 5.56
C LYS A 18 25.65 13.99 6.50
N SER A 19 25.50 12.80 7.08
CA SER A 19 24.32 12.41 7.89
C SER A 19 22.99 12.61 7.16
N LEU A 20 22.99 12.45 5.83
CA LEU A 20 21.81 12.53 4.96
C LEU A 20 21.27 11.16 4.57
N LEU A 21 21.96 10.09 4.94
CA LEU A 21 21.45 8.74 4.75
C LEU A 21 20.30 8.50 5.73
N TRP A 22 19.12 8.27 5.17
CA TRP A 22 17.96 7.95 5.98
C TRP A 22 17.73 6.44 6.00
N GLU A 23 17.77 5.87 7.19
CA GLU A 23 17.43 4.47 7.43
C GLU A 23 16.04 4.40 8.05
N PRO A 24 15.08 3.70 7.39
CA PRO A 24 13.75 3.55 7.95
C PRO A 24 13.80 2.75 9.26
N PRO A 25 13.19 3.25 10.35
CA PRO A 25 13.15 2.50 11.62
C PRO A 25 12.29 1.24 11.48
N THR A 26 12.72 0.16 12.14
CA THR A 26 12.03 -1.12 12.10
C THR A 26 10.90 -1.19 13.13
N LEU A 27 9.68 -1.45 12.64
CA LEU A 27 8.53 -1.76 13.47
C LEU A 27 8.51 -3.27 13.80
N GLU A 28 8.44 -3.61 15.06
CA GLU A 28 8.35 -4.99 15.55
C GLU A 28 6.92 -5.34 15.93
N GLY A 29 6.30 -6.22 15.12
CA GLY A 29 4.91 -6.63 15.33
C GLY A 29 3.89 -5.71 14.61
N PRO A 30 2.62 -5.72 15.07
CA PRO A 30 1.56 -4.99 14.39
C PRO A 30 1.66 -3.46 14.61
N ASN A 31 1.27 -2.71 13.58
CA ASN A 31 1.15 -1.27 13.71
C ASN A 31 -0.09 -0.92 14.56
N GLN A 32 0.16 -0.53 15.79
CA GLN A 32 -0.86 -0.16 16.78
C GLN A 32 -0.46 1.15 17.47
N PRO A 33 -1.38 1.85 18.18
CA PRO A 33 -1.07 3.07 18.91
C PRO A 33 0.08 2.92 19.93
N ARG A 34 0.25 1.73 20.48
CA ARG A 34 1.42 1.33 21.28
C ARG A 34 2.09 0.16 20.58
N CYS A 35 3.33 0.32 20.20
CA CYS A 35 4.10 -0.65 19.43
C CYS A 35 5.54 -0.70 19.93
N THR A 36 6.35 -1.58 19.37
CA THR A 36 7.79 -1.62 19.59
C THR A 36 8.50 -1.23 18.31
N MET A 37 9.41 -0.28 18.39
CA MET A 37 10.30 0.12 17.30
C MET A 37 11.74 0.03 17.78
N GLU A 38 12.56 -0.71 17.06
CA GLU A 38 13.98 -0.92 17.37
C GLU A 38 14.21 -1.30 18.83
N GLY A 39 13.42 -2.27 19.32
CA GLY A 39 13.47 -2.77 20.69
C GLY A 39 12.89 -1.81 21.74
N LYS A 40 12.33 -0.65 21.36
CA LYS A 40 11.83 0.36 22.30
C LYS A 40 10.30 0.46 22.26
N PRO A 41 9.61 0.47 23.43
CA PRO A 41 8.19 0.81 23.50
C PRO A 41 7.95 2.21 22.95
N THR A 42 7.08 2.33 21.97
CA THR A 42 6.85 3.57 21.23
C THR A 42 5.36 3.88 21.11
N ILE A 43 5.00 5.16 21.19
CA ILE A 43 3.65 5.65 20.85
C ILE A 43 3.65 6.05 19.38
N MET A 44 2.84 5.39 18.55
CA MET A 44 2.78 5.59 17.11
C MET A 44 1.85 6.76 16.77
N LEU A 45 2.44 7.88 16.35
CA LEU A 45 1.71 9.07 15.90
C LEU A 45 1.77 9.30 14.37
N SER A 46 2.59 8.53 13.66
CA SER A 46 2.87 8.72 12.22
C SER A 46 2.31 7.64 11.32
N ALA A 47 1.46 6.75 11.85
CA ALA A 47 0.85 5.68 11.06
C ALA A 47 -0.39 6.16 10.28
N ASN A 48 -0.63 5.54 9.13
CA ASN A 48 -1.88 5.69 8.38
C ASN A 48 -3.03 4.82 8.92
N ASN A 49 -2.77 4.06 9.97
CA ASN A 49 -3.75 3.19 10.64
C ASN A 49 -4.64 3.99 11.60
N TYR A 50 -5.23 5.10 11.13
CA TYR A 50 -5.95 6.08 11.96
C TYR A 50 -7.07 5.48 12.83
N LEU A 51 -7.76 4.45 12.33
CA LEU A 51 -8.85 3.79 13.05
C LEU A 51 -8.41 2.48 13.72
N ASN A 52 -7.13 2.18 13.71
CA ASN A 52 -6.55 0.93 14.24
C ASN A 52 -7.23 -0.34 13.69
N LEU A 53 -7.58 -0.35 12.40
CA LEU A 53 -8.32 -1.45 11.78
C LEU A 53 -7.42 -2.61 11.33
N THR A 54 -6.10 -2.40 11.21
CA THR A 54 -5.18 -3.46 10.74
C THR A 54 -5.16 -4.70 11.62
N THR A 55 -5.48 -4.56 12.91
CA THR A 55 -5.57 -5.66 13.88
C THR A 55 -6.99 -5.93 14.36
N HIS A 56 -7.99 -5.28 13.75
CA HIS A 56 -9.39 -5.48 14.15
C HIS A 56 -9.84 -6.90 13.80
N PRO A 57 -10.41 -7.68 14.75
CA PRO A 57 -10.69 -9.11 14.57
C PRO A 57 -11.56 -9.42 13.34
N LYS A 58 -12.58 -8.58 13.06
CA LYS A 58 -13.44 -8.75 11.87
C LYS A 58 -12.66 -8.56 10.56
N VAL A 59 -11.73 -7.61 10.52
CA VAL A 59 -10.91 -7.33 9.34
C VAL A 59 -9.93 -8.47 9.11
N VAL A 60 -9.24 -8.90 10.16
CA VAL A 60 -8.32 -10.04 10.09
C VAL A 60 -9.03 -11.32 9.68
N SER A 61 -10.19 -11.63 10.28
CA SER A 61 -10.98 -12.81 9.92
C SER A 61 -11.46 -12.76 8.47
N ALA A 62 -11.93 -11.62 7.99
CA ALA A 62 -12.34 -11.46 6.59
C ALA A 62 -11.17 -11.69 5.62
N MET A 63 -9.98 -11.18 5.96
CA MET A 63 -8.78 -11.37 5.16
C MET A 63 -8.33 -12.84 5.11
N VAL A 64 -8.34 -13.54 6.25
CA VAL A 64 -8.03 -14.97 6.34
C VAL A 64 -9.01 -15.79 5.49
N ASN A 65 -10.31 -15.55 5.64
CA ASN A 65 -11.36 -16.25 4.88
C ASN A 65 -11.23 -15.99 3.37
N ALA A 66 -10.95 -14.75 2.97
CA ALA A 66 -10.73 -14.42 1.57
C ALA A 66 -9.49 -15.14 1.02
N THR A 67 -8.38 -15.15 1.76
CA THR A 67 -7.17 -15.86 1.35
C THR A 67 -7.39 -17.37 1.21
N GLN A 68 -8.14 -17.98 2.12
CA GLN A 68 -8.49 -19.40 2.02
C GLN A 68 -9.36 -19.71 0.80
N LYS A 69 -10.29 -18.83 0.44
CA LYS A 69 -11.19 -19.02 -0.70
C LYS A 69 -10.55 -18.70 -2.05
N TYR A 70 -9.77 -17.63 -2.12
CA TYR A 70 -9.27 -17.06 -3.38
C TYR A 70 -7.77 -17.22 -3.61
N GLY A 71 -7.01 -17.65 -2.59
CA GLY A 71 -5.55 -17.64 -2.61
C GLY A 71 -4.95 -16.30 -2.20
N ALA A 72 -3.64 -16.17 -2.34
CA ALA A 72 -2.88 -15.01 -1.87
C ALA A 72 -2.93 -13.80 -2.83
N GLY A 73 -3.70 -13.89 -3.91
CA GLY A 73 -3.84 -12.80 -4.87
C GLY A 73 -4.61 -13.23 -6.11
N SER A 74 -4.86 -12.31 -7.04
CA SER A 74 -5.64 -12.56 -8.25
C SER A 74 -4.92 -13.38 -9.34
N GLY A 75 -3.61 -13.57 -9.22
CA GLY A 75 -2.79 -14.30 -10.20
C GLY A 75 -2.66 -13.64 -11.57
N SER A 76 -3.34 -12.52 -11.81
CA SER A 76 -3.31 -11.78 -13.07
C SER A 76 -3.67 -10.31 -12.87
N VAL A 77 -3.41 -9.48 -13.88
CA VAL A 77 -3.88 -8.10 -13.93
C VAL A 77 -5.39 -8.03 -14.19
N ARG A 78 -6.06 -7.02 -13.64
CA ARG A 78 -7.52 -6.89 -13.71
C ARG A 78 -8.08 -6.88 -15.14
N ALA A 79 -7.37 -6.25 -16.07
CA ALA A 79 -7.81 -6.12 -17.46
C ALA A 79 -7.80 -7.44 -18.26
N ILE A 80 -7.09 -8.49 -17.78
CA ILE A 80 -6.99 -9.76 -18.49
C ILE A 80 -7.82 -10.83 -17.77
N ALA A 81 -7.36 -11.32 -16.63
CA ALA A 81 -8.00 -12.43 -15.89
C ALA A 81 -7.97 -12.24 -14.38
N GLY A 82 -7.60 -11.03 -13.88
CA GLY A 82 -7.41 -10.74 -12.46
C GLY A 82 -8.58 -9.99 -11.81
N THR A 83 -9.69 -9.72 -12.52
CA THR A 83 -10.89 -9.16 -11.91
C THR A 83 -11.71 -10.28 -11.27
N MET A 84 -11.68 -10.34 -9.95
CA MET A 84 -12.42 -11.32 -9.15
C MET A 84 -13.76 -10.72 -8.70
N ASP A 85 -14.72 -11.58 -8.37
CA ASP A 85 -16.01 -11.19 -7.78
C ASP A 85 -15.83 -10.33 -6.52
N LEU A 86 -14.80 -10.62 -5.71
CA LEU A 86 -14.43 -9.84 -4.53
C LEU A 86 -14.09 -8.38 -4.85
N HIS A 87 -13.45 -8.12 -5.99
CA HIS A 87 -13.17 -6.73 -6.41
C HIS A 87 -14.47 -5.99 -6.72
N LEU A 88 -15.38 -6.62 -7.48
CA LEU A 88 -16.66 -6.01 -7.85
C LEU A 88 -17.55 -5.76 -6.63
N GLU A 89 -17.57 -6.69 -5.68
CA GLU A 89 -18.30 -6.53 -4.42
C GLU A 89 -17.74 -5.35 -3.60
N ALA A 90 -16.42 -5.24 -3.51
CA ALA A 90 -15.77 -4.13 -2.78
C ALA A 90 -16.03 -2.79 -3.47
N GLU A 91 -15.95 -2.71 -4.80
CA GLU A 91 -16.27 -1.50 -5.58
C GLU A 91 -17.71 -1.07 -5.36
N LYS A 92 -18.66 -1.99 -5.41
CA LYS A 92 -20.07 -1.72 -5.12
C LYS A 92 -20.28 -1.16 -3.71
N LYS A 93 -19.68 -1.79 -2.71
CA LYS A 93 -19.79 -1.32 -1.31
C LYS A 93 -19.16 0.06 -1.10
N VAL A 94 -18.05 0.35 -1.77
CA VAL A 94 -17.43 1.68 -1.72
C VAL A 94 -18.32 2.72 -2.39
N ALA A 95 -18.90 2.41 -3.55
CA ALA A 95 -19.84 3.31 -4.23
C ALA A 95 -21.06 3.62 -3.36
N GLU A 96 -21.68 2.60 -2.76
CA GLU A 96 -22.81 2.75 -1.82
C GLU A 96 -22.42 3.61 -0.61
N PHE A 97 -21.27 3.35 0.01
CA PHE A 97 -20.78 4.10 1.17
C PHE A 97 -20.52 5.58 0.84
N LYS A 98 -20.02 5.87 -0.37
CA LYS A 98 -19.73 7.24 -0.83
C LYS A 98 -20.95 7.95 -1.42
N GLY A 99 -22.06 7.24 -1.70
CA GLY A 99 -23.23 7.79 -2.36
C GLY A 99 -22.97 8.21 -3.80
N VAL A 100 -22.12 7.44 -4.52
CA VAL A 100 -21.76 7.67 -5.93
C VAL A 100 -22.23 6.51 -6.81
N GLU A 101 -22.34 6.74 -8.12
CA GLU A 101 -22.84 5.75 -9.06
C GLU A 101 -21.90 4.53 -9.18
N ALA A 102 -20.59 4.77 -9.18
CA ALA A 102 -19.59 3.71 -9.30
C ALA A 102 -18.31 4.05 -8.55
N ALA A 103 -17.52 3.03 -8.23
CA ALA A 103 -16.17 3.14 -7.69
C ALA A 103 -15.24 2.17 -8.42
N LEU A 104 -13.97 2.49 -8.48
CA LEU A 104 -12.92 1.65 -9.04
C LEU A 104 -11.78 1.53 -8.05
N ILE A 105 -11.34 0.29 -7.77
CA ILE A 105 -10.25 0.01 -6.85
C ILE A 105 -8.94 -0.18 -7.62
N TYR A 106 -7.90 0.51 -7.15
CA TYR A 106 -6.52 0.36 -7.58
C TYR A 106 -5.67 -0.23 -6.45
N SER A 107 -4.52 -0.80 -6.80
CA SER A 107 -3.58 -1.40 -5.84
C SER A 107 -2.94 -0.37 -4.89
N ALA A 108 -2.88 0.89 -5.29
CA ALA A 108 -2.35 2.00 -4.50
C ALA A 108 -2.91 3.34 -4.96
N GLY A 109 -2.90 4.34 -4.08
CA GLY A 109 -3.30 5.71 -4.41
C GLY A 109 -2.45 6.34 -5.53
N TYR A 110 -1.15 6.01 -5.58
CA TYR A 110 -0.28 6.42 -6.67
C TYR A 110 -0.79 5.90 -8.04
N THR A 111 -1.07 4.61 -8.15
CA THR A 111 -1.59 4.01 -9.38
C THR A 111 -2.97 4.54 -9.76
N ALA A 112 -3.81 4.86 -8.77
CA ALA A 112 -5.09 5.50 -9.02
C ALA A 112 -4.90 6.90 -9.67
N ASN A 113 -4.00 7.71 -9.15
CA ASN A 113 -3.71 9.03 -9.72
C ASN A 113 -3.08 8.93 -11.12
N VAL A 114 -2.13 8.00 -11.32
CA VAL A 114 -1.51 7.77 -12.64
C VAL A 114 -2.54 7.32 -13.69
N GLY A 115 -3.52 6.53 -13.30
CA GLY A 115 -4.59 6.10 -14.21
C GLY A 115 -5.65 7.18 -14.46
N LEU A 116 -6.06 7.91 -13.42
CA LEU A 116 -7.17 8.84 -13.49
C LEU A 116 -6.79 10.19 -14.11
N ILE A 117 -5.69 10.80 -13.67
CA ILE A 117 -5.33 12.17 -14.05
C ILE A 117 -5.12 12.30 -15.57
N PRO A 118 -4.32 11.45 -16.25
CA PRO A 118 -4.18 11.54 -17.69
C PRO A 118 -5.50 11.37 -18.45
N THR A 119 -6.36 10.45 -17.97
CA THR A 119 -7.67 10.19 -18.58
C THR A 119 -8.58 11.42 -18.53
N LEU A 120 -8.57 12.16 -17.42
CA LEU A 120 -9.38 13.37 -17.26
C LEU A 120 -8.84 14.57 -18.07
N VAL A 121 -7.50 14.66 -18.21
CA VAL A 121 -6.86 15.81 -18.87
C VAL A 121 -6.83 15.66 -20.40
N GLN A 122 -6.82 14.45 -20.94
CA GLN A 122 -6.80 14.19 -22.41
C GLN A 122 -7.99 14.79 -23.18
N GLY A 123 -9.05 15.19 -22.51
CA GLY A 123 -10.22 15.83 -23.15
C GLY A 123 -10.17 17.36 -23.27
N GLN A 124 -9.07 18.00 -22.88
CA GLN A 124 -8.95 19.48 -22.82
C GLN A 124 -7.87 20.06 -23.75
N GLN A 125 -7.53 19.37 -24.84
CA GLN A 125 -6.69 19.93 -25.92
C GLN A 125 -7.54 20.45 -27.04
#